data_1a61eac5a7a224db3fa4d1f5f34768c0
#
_entry.id   1a61eac5a7a224db3fa4d1f5f34768c0
#
_cell.length_a   1.000
_cell.length_b   1.000
_cell.length_c   1.000
_cell.angle_alpha   90.00
_cell.angle_beta   90.00
_cell.angle_gamma   90.00
#
_symmetry.space_group_name_H-M   'P 1'
#
loop_
_entity.id
_entity.type
_entity.pdbx_description
1 polymer ?
#
loop_
_entity_poly.entity_id
_entity_poly.type
_entity_poly.pdbx_seq_one_letter_code
_entity_poly.pdbx_strand_id
1 'polypeptide(L)'
;MNKIYLDQASTSFPKAPSVAQAVYDYLAGSAVNVNRGGYRAAYSVEEQIFETREQLLKLFHFTSGKGKNVIFTENITASLNVLLKGLLKPGDHVLVTAMEHNAVMRPLVQLEKHGISFDRIPCASDGSLLLDKATALLRPETKLVVCLHASNVCGTVMPAQEIGDFCKEHGLLFILDTAQTAGTINIDMEKCHIDALAFTGHKGLRGPQGTGGFLIRNELAAQIEPLISGGTGSASHSEKIPAFLPDRFEPGTPNIPGILGLHAALCDLEKQSMEEIRQHELMLTQYFIDGILNLDPEEKFLRIIGKKNIENRCAVVSVQTLHMDMAQAAFELDSTYGIMTRVGLHCAPNAHKTLGTYPKGTLRFSFGFENTKQELDIALDALSALL
;
A
#
# COMPACT_ATOMS: atom_id res chain seq x y z
N MET A 1 -29.92 8.17 8.12
CA MET A 1 -29.11 8.63 6.97
C MET A 1 -28.33 7.46 6.43
N ASN A 2 -28.25 7.31 5.11
CA ASN A 2 -27.32 6.35 4.50
C ASN A 2 -25.89 6.84 4.78
N LYS A 3 -25.05 5.94 5.27
CA LYS A 3 -23.63 6.25 5.53
C LYS A 3 -22.85 6.25 4.22
N ILE A 4 -22.10 7.31 3.97
CA ILE A 4 -21.23 7.46 2.79
C ILE A 4 -19.77 7.26 3.23
N TYR A 5 -19.11 6.26 2.67
CA TYR A 5 -17.74 5.92 3.04
C TYR A 5 -16.75 6.44 2.01
N LEU A 6 -16.00 7.49 2.37
CA LEU A 6 -14.99 8.14 1.53
C LEU A 6 -13.58 8.06 2.17
N ASP A 7 -13.27 6.95 2.87
CA ASP A 7 -11.95 6.69 3.47
C ASP A 7 -11.33 5.38 2.93
N GLN A 8 -11.49 5.10 1.64
CA GLN A 8 -10.99 3.87 0.98
C GLN A 8 -9.47 3.71 1.08
N ALA A 9 -8.71 4.80 1.13
CA ALA A 9 -7.26 4.76 1.29
C ALA A 9 -6.80 4.23 2.67
N SER A 10 -7.68 4.16 3.66
CA SER A 10 -7.42 3.52 4.94
C SER A 10 -7.72 2.02 4.90
N THR A 11 -8.87 1.64 4.39
CA THR A 11 -9.29 0.25 4.13
C THR A 11 -10.46 0.28 3.16
N SER A 12 -10.55 -0.67 2.24
CA SER A 12 -11.70 -0.72 1.33
C SER A 12 -12.98 -1.15 2.06
N PHE A 13 -14.08 -0.48 1.75
CA PHE A 13 -15.43 -0.80 2.27
C PHE A 13 -16.51 -0.35 1.27
N PRO A 14 -17.58 -1.16 1.08
CA PRO A 14 -17.78 -2.51 1.61
C PRO A 14 -16.82 -3.54 1.01
N LYS A 15 -16.64 -4.66 1.67
CA LYS A 15 -15.98 -5.83 1.09
C LYS A 15 -16.97 -6.60 0.21
N ALA A 16 -16.49 -7.23 -0.85
CA ALA A 16 -17.32 -8.13 -1.63
C ALA A 16 -17.89 -9.26 -0.74
N PRO A 17 -19.14 -9.68 -0.95
CA PRO A 17 -19.77 -10.76 -0.14
C PRO A 17 -18.96 -12.06 -0.15
N SER A 18 -18.30 -12.38 -1.26
CA SER A 18 -17.42 -13.54 -1.41
C SER A 18 -16.28 -13.58 -0.39
N VAL A 19 -15.76 -12.42 0.01
CA VAL A 19 -14.67 -12.30 0.99
C VAL A 19 -15.14 -12.74 2.38
N ALA A 20 -16.27 -12.22 2.83
CA ALA A 20 -16.85 -12.61 4.12
C ALA A 20 -17.26 -14.07 4.13
N GLN A 21 -17.83 -14.56 3.00
CA GLN A 21 -18.25 -15.95 2.85
C GLN A 21 -17.07 -16.93 2.91
N ALA A 22 -15.96 -16.63 2.22
CA ALA A 22 -14.76 -17.48 2.25
C ALA A 22 -14.17 -17.60 3.67
N VAL A 23 -14.13 -16.51 4.43
CA VAL A 23 -13.68 -16.53 5.83
C VAL A 23 -14.63 -17.37 6.69
N TYR A 24 -15.94 -17.18 6.53
CA TYR A 24 -16.96 -17.92 7.27
C TYR A 24 -16.89 -19.42 6.96
N ASP A 25 -16.84 -19.80 5.69
CA ASP A 25 -16.82 -21.21 5.25
C ASP A 25 -15.60 -21.93 5.79
N TYR A 26 -14.42 -21.29 5.80
CA TYR A 26 -13.24 -21.86 6.41
C TYR A 26 -13.43 -22.09 7.92
N LEU A 27 -13.89 -21.07 8.65
CA LEU A 27 -14.04 -21.16 10.11
C LEU A 27 -15.16 -22.14 10.53
N ALA A 28 -16.25 -22.22 9.78
CA ALA A 28 -17.38 -23.08 10.08
C ALA A 28 -17.22 -24.52 9.59
N GLY A 29 -16.47 -24.73 8.50
CA GLY A 29 -16.43 -26.02 7.80
C GLY A 29 -15.12 -26.78 7.92
N SER A 30 -13.97 -26.10 7.84
CA SER A 30 -12.69 -26.78 7.72
C SER A 30 -11.51 -25.98 8.29
N ALA A 31 -11.67 -25.45 9.51
CA ALA A 31 -10.60 -24.67 10.20
C ALA A 31 -9.38 -25.56 10.53
N VAL A 32 -8.77 -26.11 9.51
CA VAL A 32 -7.62 -27.03 9.60
C VAL A 32 -6.32 -26.28 9.44
N ASN A 33 -5.28 -26.72 10.15
CA ASN A 33 -3.94 -26.20 9.92
C ASN A 33 -3.34 -26.79 8.63
N VAL A 34 -2.60 -25.98 7.92
CA VAL A 34 -1.77 -26.38 6.77
C VAL A 34 -0.39 -26.87 7.22
N ASN A 35 0.47 -27.29 6.31
CA ASN A 35 1.81 -27.81 6.60
C ASN A 35 1.76 -29.11 7.43
N ARG A 36 1.75 -30.29 6.81
CA ARG A 36 1.73 -31.64 7.36
C ARG A 36 0.35 -32.24 7.76
N GLY A 37 -0.76 -31.58 7.41
CA GLY A 37 -2.04 -32.28 7.47
C GLY A 37 -2.10 -33.35 6.42
N GLY A 38 -1.96 -34.63 6.81
CA GLY A 38 -2.05 -35.79 5.91
C GLY A 38 -3.50 -36.12 5.52
N TYR A 39 -4.38 -35.14 5.36
CA TYR A 39 -5.80 -35.33 5.09
C TYR A 39 -6.31 -34.31 4.06
N ARG A 40 -7.36 -34.73 3.32
CA ARG A 40 -7.88 -34.00 2.15
C ARG A 40 -8.20 -32.51 2.41
N ALA A 41 -8.76 -32.21 3.57
CA ALA A 41 -9.10 -30.80 3.90
C ALA A 41 -7.85 -29.89 4.00
N ALA A 42 -6.72 -30.41 4.54
CA ALA A 42 -5.48 -29.62 4.59
C ALA A 42 -4.94 -29.36 3.17
N TYR A 43 -4.93 -30.37 2.31
CA TYR A 43 -4.48 -30.22 0.91
C TYR A 43 -5.33 -29.21 0.15
N SER A 44 -6.66 -29.18 0.34
CA SER A 44 -7.53 -28.22 -0.32
C SER A 44 -7.26 -26.77 0.14
N VAL A 45 -6.92 -26.56 1.40
CA VAL A 45 -6.54 -25.23 1.92
C VAL A 45 -5.16 -24.81 1.42
N GLU A 46 -4.20 -25.74 1.38
CA GLU A 46 -2.86 -25.49 0.81
C GLU A 46 -2.94 -25.11 -0.66
N GLU A 47 -3.80 -25.76 -1.44
CA GLU A 47 -4.05 -25.43 -2.84
C GLU A 47 -4.55 -24.00 -3.01
N GLN A 48 -5.55 -23.56 -2.24
CA GLN A 48 -6.06 -22.19 -2.28
C GLN A 48 -5.00 -21.14 -1.87
N ILE A 49 -4.15 -21.46 -0.88
CA ILE A 49 -3.02 -20.59 -0.51
C ILE A 49 -2.01 -20.50 -1.65
N PHE A 50 -1.73 -21.62 -2.32
CA PHE A 50 -0.86 -21.65 -3.49
C PHE A 50 -1.45 -20.84 -4.65
N GLU A 51 -2.72 -21.03 -4.96
CA GLU A 51 -3.42 -20.23 -5.98
C GLU A 51 -3.38 -18.75 -5.69
N THR A 52 -3.54 -18.35 -4.42
CA THR A 52 -3.41 -16.95 -4.00
C THR A 52 -2.03 -16.37 -4.32
N ARG A 53 -0.96 -17.17 -4.13
CA ARG A 53 0.40 -16.75 -4.49
C ARG A 53 0.55 -16.58 -6.00
N GLU A 54 0.01 -17.53 -6.79
CA GLU A 54 0.05 -17.46 -8.26
C GLU A 54 -0.75 -16.25 -8.80
N GLN A 55 -1.91 -15.95 -8.20
CA GLN A 55 -2.68 -14.74 -8.53
C GLN A 55 -1.88 -13.47 -8.26
N LEU A 56 -1.15 -13.39 -7.14
CA LEU A 56 -0.31 -12.24 -6.82
C LEU A 56 0.89 -12.11 -7.77
N LEU A 57 1.54 -13.23 -8.16
CA LEU A 57 2.59 -13.21 -9.18
C LEU A 57 2.08 -12.67 -10.51
N LYS A 58 0.90 -13.13 -10.94
CA LYS A 58 0.24 -12.66 -12.16
C LYS A 58 -0.12 -11.19 -12.10
N LEU A 59 -0.71 -10.75 -10.97
CA LEU A 59 -1.15 -9.37 -10.76
C LEU A 59 0.01 -8.36 -10.87
N PHE A 60 1.20 -8.73 -10.39
CA PHE A 60 2.38 -7.89 -10.39
C PHE A 60 3.38 -8.23 -11.52
N HIS A 61 2.97 -9.04 -12.50
CA HIS A 61 3.80 -9.47 -13.63
C HIS A 61 5.18 -10.00 -13.23
N PHE A 62 5.25 -10.71 -12.09
CA PHE A 62 6.51 -11.29 -11.61
C PHE A 62 6.74 -12.66 -12.27
N THR A 63 7.11 -12.65 -13.56
CA THR A 63 7.22 -13.85 -14.40
C THR A 63 8.45 -14.70 -14.10
N SER A 64 9.52 -14.14 -13.55
CA SER A 64 10.71 -14.87 -13.10
C SER A 64 10.53 -15.49 -11.71
N GLY A 65 9.49 -15.05 -10.96
CA GLY A 65 9.13 -15.60 -9.66
C GLY A 65 8.34 -16.91 -9.75
N LYS A 66 8.17 -17.54 -8.60
CA LYS A 66 7.31 -18.71 -8.39
C LYS A 66 6.50 -18.48 -7.12
N GLY A 67 5.44 -19.24 -6.86
CA GLY A 67 4.61 -19.09 -5.65
C GLY A 67 5.41 -18.94 -4.35
N LYS A 68 6.55 -19.63 -4.23
CA LYS A 68 7.45 -19.49 -3.08
C LYS A 68 8.04 -18.09 -2.87
N ASN A 69 8.10 -17.25 -3.91
CA ASN A 69 8.61 -15.89 -3.88
C ASN A 69 7.58 -14.86 -3.36
N VAL A 70 6.36 -15.29 -3.11
CA VAL A 70 5.30 -14.50 -2.44
C VAL A 70 5.31 -14.90 -0.97
N ILE A 71 5.54 -13.92 -0.09
CA ILE A 71 5.62 -14.10 1.36
C ILE A 71 4.43 -13.41 2.00
N PHE A 72 3.65 -14.11 2.81
CA PHE A 72 2.54 -13.52 3.57
C PHE A 72 3.01 -12.95 4.90
N THR A 73 2.45 -11.82 5.26
CA THR A 73 2.60 -11.14 6.56
C THR A 73 1.25 -10.59 7.02
N GLU A 74 1.17 -10.08 8.25
CA GLU A 74 -0.07 -9.48 8.76
C GLU A 74 -0.47 -8.20 8.03
N ASN A 75 0.51 -7.46 7.48
CA ASN A 75 0.30 -6.19 6.79
C ASN A 75 1.62 -5.71 6.15
N ILE A 76 1.53 -4.69 5.30
CA ILE A 76 2.70 -4.12 4.62
C ILE A 76 3.75 -3.53 5.58
N THR A 77 3.36 -3.06 6.76
CA THR A 77 4.31 -2.56 7.77
C THR A 77 5.22 -3.69 8.26
N ALA A 78 4.67 -4.88 8.50
CA ALA A 78 5.44 -6.07 8.84
C ALA A 78 6.39 -6.45 7.69
N SER A 79 5.88 -6.46 6.44
CA SER A 79 6.68 -6.71 5.24
C SER A 79 7.89 -5.78 5.13
N LEU A 80 7.67 -4.47 5.26
CA LEU A 80 8.73 -3.46 5.18
C LEU A 80 9.74 -3.58 6.33
N ASN A 81 9.29 -3.95 7.54
CA ASN A 81 10.23 -4.23 8.64
C ASN A 81 11.11 -5.45 8.35
N VAL A 82 10.55 -6.54 7.81
CA VAL A 82 11.33 -7.73 7.40
C VAL A 82 12.37 -7.34 6.36
N LEU A 83 11.93 -6.64 5.30
CA LEU A 83 12.79 -6.25 4.19
C LEU A 83 13.91 -5.30 4.65
N LEU A 84 13.58 -4.23 5.38
CA LEU A 84 14.56 -3.21 5.74
C LEU A 84 15.49 -3.68 6.86
N LYS A 85 14.96 -4.24 7.94
CA LYS A 85 15.76 -4.65 9.09
C LYS A 85 16.60 -5.90 8.83
N GLY A 86 16.10 -6.80 7.96
CA GLY A 86 16.84 -7.99 7.58
C GLY A 86 17.93 -7.75 6.54
N LEU A 87 17.77 -6.71 5.70
CA LEU A 87 18.71 -6.41 4.62
C LEU A 87 19.85 -5.48 5.04
N LEU A 88 19.51 -4.41 5.79
CA LEU A 88 20.43 -3.30 6.02
C LEU A 88 21.44 -3.62 7.14
N LYS A 89 22.70 -3.27 6.91
CA LYS A 89 23.85 -3.47 7.80
C LYS A 89 24.49 -2.14 8.15
N PRO A 90 25.22 -2.05 9.29
CA PRO A 90 25.96 -0.85 9.63
C PRO A 90 26.84 -0.34 8.49
N GLY A 91 26.72 0.94 8.17
CA GLY A 91 27.39 1.58 7.05
C GLY A 91 26.55 1.70 5.78
N ASP A 92 25.47 0.91 5.63
CA ASP A 92 24.58 1.02 4.46
C ASP A 92 23.86 2.39 4.42
N HIS A 93 23.70 2.91 3.21
CA HIS A 93 22.94 4.12 2.91
C HIS A 93 21.72 3.79 2.05
N VAL A 94 20.58 4.47 2.33
CA VAL A 94 19.29 4.26 1.66
C VAL A 94 18.76 5.57 1.09
N LEU A 95 18.32 5.56 -0.15
CA LEU A 95 17.52 6.65 -0.70
C LEU A 95 16.03 6.35 -0.52
N VAL A 96 15.28 7.34 -0.03
CA VAL A 96 13.82 7.30 0.09
C VAL A 96 13.22 8.54 -0.56
N THR A 97 11.92 8.54 -0.85
CA THR A 97 11.28 9.77 -1.33
C THR A 97 10.91 10.71 -0.16
N ALA A 98 10.72 12.00 -0.45
CA ALA A 98 10.23 12.95 0.54
C ALA A 98 8.75 12.71 0.93
N MET A 99 8.07 11.78 0.25
CA MET A 99 6.64 11.48 0.45
C MET A 99 6.36 10.23 1.28
N GLU A 100 7.39 9.55 1.79
CA GLU A 100 7.27 8.23 2.43
C GLU A 100 6.32 8.19 3.63
N HIS A 101 5.62 7.06 3.71
CA HIS A 101 4.79 6.70 4.86
C HIS A 101 5.66 6.25 6.05
N ASN A 102 5.13 6.39 7.27
CA ASN A 102 5.80 5.94 8.50
C ASN A 102 6.14 4.44 8.53
N ALA A 103 5.51 3.61 7.71
CA ALA A 103 5.86 2.20 7.58
C ALA A 103 7.28 1.98 7.03
N VAL A 104 7.78 2.92 6.21
CA VAL A 104 9.17 2.99 5.72
C VAL A 104 10.03 3.80 6.69
N MET A 105 9.57 5.00 7.06
CA MET A 105 10.44 5.94 7.79
C MET A 105 10.76 5.52 9.21
N ARG A 106 9.81 4.96 9.96
CA ARG A 106 10.07 4.55 11.34
C ARG A 106 11.10 3.43 11.48
N PRO A 107 11.06 2.35 10.67
CA PRO A 107 12.15 1.38 10.64
C PRO A 107 13.51 2.00 10.32
N LEU A 108 13.60 2.89 9.33
CA LEU A 108 14.86 3.54 8.95
C LEU A 108 15.41 4.43 10.06
N VAL A 109 14.57 5.28 10.67
CA VAL A 109 14.96 6.10 11.85
C VAL A 109 15.40 5.22 13.02
N GLN A 110 14.75 4.06 13.22
CA GLN A 110 15.21 3.10 14.23
C GLN A 110 16.59 2.53 13.90
N LEU A 111 16.87 2.28 12.63
CA LEU A 111 18.12 1.70 12.15
C LEU A 111 19.29 2.71 12.14
N GLU A 112 19.04 4.03 12.19
CA GLU A 112 20.11 5.03 12.38
C GLU A 112 20.97 4.75 13.60
N LYS A 113 20.37 4.23 14.69
CA LYS A 113 21.08 3.83 15.91
C LYS A 113 22.05 2.66 15.68
N HIS A 114 21.90 1.97 14.56
CA HIS A 114 22.77 0.84 14.16
C HIS A 114 23.70 1.21 13.01
N GLY A 115 23.88 2.52 12.74
CA GLY A 115 24.82 3.02 11.74
C GLY A 115 24.33 2.96 10.29
N ILE A 116 23.02 2.81 10.08
CA ILE A 116 22.39 2.98 8.76
C ILE A 116 22.06 4.46 8.56
N SER A 117 22.25 4.97 7.37
CA SER A 117 21.90 6.35 7.01
C SER A 117 20.90 6.38 5.85
N PHE A 118 20.16 7.48 5.72
CA PHE A 118 19.27 7.67 4.58
C PHE A 118 19.18 9.14 4.18
N ASP A 119 18.96 9.37 2.88
CA ASP A 119 18.63 10.68 2.31
C ASP A 119 17.29 10.63 1.59
N ARG A 120 16.64 11.79 1.50
CA ARG A 120 15.34 11.94 0.84
C ARG A 120 15.50 12.57 -0.52
N ILE A 121 15.10 11.85 -1.56
CA ILE A 121 14.93 12.41 -2.90
C ILE A 121 13.79 13.44 -2.80
N PRO A 122 14.04 14.71 -3.13
CA PRO A 122 13.03 15.75 -2.99
C PRO A 122 11.85 15.53 -3.94
N CYS A 123 10.71 16.06 -3.55
CA CYS A 123 9.50 16.10 -4.37
C CYS A 123 9.04 17.55 -4.50
N ALA A 124 8.34 17.86 -5.59
CA ALA A 124 7.70 19.15 -5.81
C ALA A 124 6.51 19.35 -4.85
N SER A 125 5.98 20.56 -4.80
CA SER A 125 4.84 20.92 -3.93
C SER A 125 3.53 20.21 -4.24
N ASP A 126 3.43 19.55 -5.40
CA ASP A 126 2.31 18.69 -5.79
C ASP A 126 2.57 17.19 -5.47
N GLY A 127 3.71 16.87 -4.86
CA GLY A 127 4.15 15.53 -4.52
C GLY A 127 4.90 14.79 -5.64
N SER A 128 5.09 15.38 -6.82
CA SER A 128 5.83 14.76 -7.92
C SER A 128 7.31 14.60 -7.57
N LEU A 129 7.88 13.41 -7.85
CA LEU A 129 9.28 13.12 -7.56
C LEU A 129 10.22 13.91 -8.47
N LEU A 130 11.27 14.49 -7.90
CA LEU A 130 12.36 15.16 -8.62
C LEU A 130 13.53 14.17 -8.75
N LEU A 131 13.34 13.14 -9.61
CA LEU A 131 14.30 12.03 -9.75
C LEU A 131 15.68 12.50 -10.22
N ASP A 132 15.75 13.59 -10.99
CA ASP A 132 17.01 14.23 -11.42
C ASP A 132 17.91 14.63 -10.25
N LYS A 133 17.34 14.85 -9.06
CA LYS A 133 18.09 15.17 -7.84
C LYS A 133 18.66 13.95 -7.13
N ALA A 134 18.25 12.74 -7.50
CA ALA A 134 18.68 11.50 -6.82
C ALA A 134 20.19 11.25 -7.00
N THR A 135 20.73 11.52 -8.19
CA THR A 135 22.16 11.31 -8.49
C THR A 135 23.08 12.08 -7.54
N ALA A 136 22.70 13.31 -7.15
CA ALA A 136 23.47 14.12 -6.21
C ALA A 136 23.47 13.59 -4.77
N LEU A 137 22.57 12.66 -4.44
CA LEU A 137 22.45 12.02 -3.13
C LEU A 137 23.16 10.67 -3.06
N LEU A 138 23.68 10.17 -4.19
CA LEU A 138 24.40 8.90 -4.22
C LEU A 138 25.71 8.99 -3.43
N ARG A 139 25.98 7.93 -2.68
CA ARG A 139 27.23 7.72 -1.94
C ARG A 139 27.78 6.34 -2.31
N PRO A 140 29.09 6.09 -2.10
CA PRO A 140 29.65 4.74 -2.32
C PRO A 140 28.90 3.64 -1.56
N GLU A 141 28.33 3.98 -0.39
CA GLU A 141 27.59 3.10 0.50
C GLU A 141 26.09 2.99 0.16
N THR A 142 25.62 3.73 -0.87
CA THR A 142 24.21 3.67 -1.28
C THR A 142 23.90 2.29 -1.83
N LYS A 143 22.96 1.60 -1.19
CA LYS A 143 22.61 0.21 -1.48
C LYS A 143 21.21 0.03 -2.01
N LEU A 144 20.29 0.88 -1.59
CA LEU A 144 18.85 0.65 -1.73
C LEU A 144 18.11 1.94 -2.00
N VAL A 145 17.12 1.87 -2.90
CA VAL A 145 16.04 2.85 -3.00
C VAL A 145 14.75 2.21 -2.47
N VAL A 146 14.06 2.90 -1.57
CA VAL A 146 12.72 2.53 -1.13
C VAL A 146 11.76 3.63 -1.53
N CYS A 147 10.70 3.27 -2.22
CA CYS A 147 9.72 4.24 -2.71
C CYS A 147 8.29 3.75 -2.47
N LEU A 148 7.43 4.61 -1.94
CA LEU A 148 6.00 4.39 -2.03
C LEU A 148 5.54 4.62 -3.48
N HIS A 149 4.68 3.76 -4.01
CA HIS A 149 4.22 3.91 -5.41
C HIS A 149 3.19 5.05 -5.56
N ALA A 150 2.39 5.33 -4.53
CA ALA A 150 1.54 6.52 -4.52
C ALA A 150 1.38 7.10 -3.12
N SER A 151 1.31 8.42 -3.06
CA SER A 151 1.11 9.15 -1.80
C SER A 151 -0.29 8.92 -1.24
N ASN A 152 -0.37 8.42 -0.02
CA ASN A 152 -1.62 8.32 0.73
C ASN A 152 -2.13 9.68 1.25
N VAL A 153 -1.38 10.76 1.01
CA VAL A 153 -1.76 12.14 1.37
C VAL A 153 -2.39 12.83 0.18
N CYS A 154 -1.71 12.94 -0.95
CA CYS A 154 -2.16 13.73 -2.10
C CYS A 154 -2.51 12.90 -3.35
N GLY A 155 -2.33 11.58 -3.30
CA GLY A 155 -2.65 10.69 -4.41
C GLY A 155 -1.63 10.68 -5.55
N THR A 156 -0.59 11.49 -5.52
CA THR A 156 0.44 11.53 -6.58
C THR A 156 1.15 10.19 -6.70
N VAL A 157 1.22 9.65 -7.92
CA VAL A 157 1.88 8.38 -8.26
C VAL A 157 3.32 8.65 -8.64
N MET A 158 4.24 7.85 -8.08
CA MET A 158 5.66 7.92 -8.37
C MET A 158 5.99 7.14 -9.65
N PRO A 159 6.99 7.58 -10.43
CA PRO A 159 7.38 6.96 -11.69
C PRO A 159 8.22 5.70 -11.43
N ALA A 160 7.56 4.58 -11.11
CA ALA A 160 8.22 3.35 -10.66
C ALA A 160 9.20 2.77 -11.69
N GLN A 161 8.91 2.90 -13.01
CA GLN A 161 9.80 2.42 -14.04
C GLN A 161 11.08 3.25 -14.09
N GLU A 162 10.98 4.57 -14.10
CA GLU A 162 12.11 5.49 -14.14
C GLU A 162 13.00 5.34 -12.89
N ILE A 163 12.37 5.10 -11.72
CA ILE A 163 13.11 4.79 -10.47
C ILE A 163 13.86 3.46 -10.61
N GLY A 164 13.21 2.44 -11.17
CA GLY A 164 13.83 1.14 -11.39
C GLY A 164 14.97 1.19 -12.40
N ASP A 165 14.81 1.96 -13.48
CA ASP A 165 15.87 2.20 -14.46
C ASP A 165 17.08 2.90 -13.81
N PHE A 166 16.83 3.92 -12.99
CA PHE A 166 17.84 4.59 -12.17
C PHE A 166 18.57 3.60 -11.24
N CYS A 167 17.82 2.74 -10.53
CA CYS A 167 18.41 1.75 -9.65
C CYS A 167 19.29 0.76 -10.40
N LYS A 168 18.83 0.27 -11.55
CA LYS A 168 19.59 -0.63 -12.43
C LYS A 168 20.88 0.01 -12.93
N GLU A 169 20.82 1.26 -13.39
CA GLU A 169 21.98 2.01 -13.89
C GLU A 169 23.06 2.16 -12.80
N HIS A 170 22.65 2.38 -11.56
CA HIS A 170 23.56 2.60 -10.44
C HIS A 170 23.85 1.35 -9.59
N GLY A 171 23.35 0.17 -9.98
CA GLY A 171 23.56 -1.09 -9.25
C GLY A 171 22.91 -1.11 -7.86
N LEU A 172 21.78 -0.40 -7.69
CA LEU A 172 21.04 -0.29 -6.44
C LEU A 172 19.89 -1.30 -6.40
N LEU A 173 19.54 -1.76 -5.22
CA LEU A 173 18.32 -2.52 -4.98
C LEU A 173 17.10 -1.58 -4.99
N PHE A 174 15.94 -2.11 -5.40
CA PHE A 174 14.70 -1.35 -5.42
C PHE A 174 13.56 -2.07 -4.69
N ILE A 175 13.04 -1.45 -3.62
CA ILE A 175 11.85 -1.91 -2.87
C ILE A 175 10.71 -0.93 -3.10
N LEU A 176 9.56 -1.44 -3.58
CA LEU A 176 8.35 -0.66 -3.84
C LEU A 176 7.27 -0.94 -2.80
N ASP A 177 6.79 0.10 -2.11
CA ASP A 177 5.60 0.06 -1.24
C ASP A 177 4.35 0.34 -2.08
N THR A 178 3.51 -0.66 -2.27
CA THR A 178 2.29 -0.57 -3.10
C THR A 178 1.00 -0.43 -2.29
N ALA A 179 1.08 0.04 -1.04
CA ALA A 179 -0.08 0.13 -0.15
C ALA A 179 -1.29 0.88 -0.74
N GLN A 180 -1.06 1.84 -1.65
CA GLN A 180 -2.12 2.63 -2.26
C GLN A 180 -2.43 2.25 -3.71
N THR A 181 -1.72 1.27 -4.28
CA THR A 181 -1.78 1.01 -5.72
C THR A 181 -1.98 -0.46 -6.09
N ALA A 182 -1.67 -1.39 -5.18
CA ALA A 182 -1.94 -2.81 -5.38
C ALA A 182 -3.44 -3.04 -5.64
N GLY A 183 -3.77 -3.62 -6.80
CA GLY A 183 -5.14 -3.90 -7.22
C GLY A 183 -5.86 -2.75 -7.94
N THR A 184 -5.22 -1.56 -8.09
CA THR A 184 -5.83 -0.40 -8.77
C THR A 184 -4.94 0.20 -9.86
N ILE A 185 -3.64 0.00 -9.78
CA ILE A 185 -2.67 0.45 -10.80
C ILE A 185 -1.85 -0.75 -11.25
N ASN A 186 -1.70 -0.90 -12.56
CA ASN A 186 -0.84 -1.94 -13.11
C ASN A 186 0.62 -1.70 -12.74
N ILE A 187 1.26 -2.71 -12.16
CA ILE A 187 2.66 -2.69 -11.73
C ILE A 187 3.35 -3.92 -12.32
N ASP A 188 4.39 -3.71 -13.07
CA ASP A 188 5.19 -4.77 -13.68
C ASP A 188 6.56 -4.84 -12.99
N MET A 189 6.73 -5.85 -12.12
CA MET A 189 7.97 -6.03 -11.36
C MET A 189 9.19 -6.22 -12.25
N GLU A 190 9.02 -6.86 -13.42
CA GLU A 190 10.13 -7.11 -14.34
C GLU A 190 10.56 -5.82 -15.05
N LYS A 191 9.58 -5.12 -15.63
CA LYS A 191 9.81 -3.85 -16.33
C LYS A 191 10.38 -2.77 -15.42
N CYS A 192 9.85 -2.66 -14.20
CA CYS A 192 10.28 -1.66 -13.24
C CYS A 192 11.53 -2.07 -12.45
N HIS A 193 12.16 -3.18 -12.80
CA HIS A 193 13.38 -3.68 -12.12
C HIS A 193 13.25 -3.75 -10.59
N ILE A 194 12.05 -4.12 -10.09
CA ILE A 194 11.77 -4.18 -8.66
C ILE A 194 12.35 -5.47 -8.07
N ASP A 195 13.14 -5.35 -6.99
CA ASP A 195 13.72 -6.49 -6.28
C ASP A 195 12.77 -7.05 -5.21
N ALA A 196 12.02 -6.18 -4.55
CA ALA A 196 10.90 -6.58 -3.70
C ALA A 196 9.74 -5.58 -3.79
N LEU A 197 8.52 -6.13 -3.79
CA LEU A 197 7.28 -5.36 -3.82
C LEU A 197 6.46 -5.73 -2.58
N ALA A 198 6.19 -4.76 -1.72
CA ALA A 198 5.39 -4.96 -0.51
C ALA A 198 3.94 -4.51 -0.73
N PHE A 199 2.97 -5.30 -0.21
CA PHE A 199 1.54 -5.04 -0.37
C PHE A 199 0.75 -5.22 0.93
N THR A 200 -0.47 -4.67 0.96
CA THR A 200 -1.46 -4.94 2.01
C THR A 200 -2.77 -5.42 1.39
N GLY A 201 -3.39 -6.44 1.99
CA GLY A 201 -4.57 -7.07 1.40
C GLY A 201 -5.86 -6.27 1.53
N HIS A 202 -5.96 -5.38 2.52
CA HIS A 202 -7.24 -4.77 2.91
C HIS A 202 -7.59 -3.43 2.23
N LYS A 203 -6.72 -2.91 1.34
CA LYS A 203 -6.97 -1.69 0.56
C LYS A 203 -7.39 -2.04 -0.88
N GLY A 204 -6.68 -1.61 -1.90
CA GLY A 204 -7.06 -1.85 -3.29
C GLY A 204 -7.18 -3.32 -3.69
N LEU A 205 -6.52 -4.26 -3.00
CA LEU A 205 -6.75 -5.70 -3.17
C LEU A 205 -8.09 -6.18 -2.58
N ARG A 206 -8.81 -5.35 -1.80
CA ARG A 206 -10.17 -5.57 -1.29
C ARG A 206 -10.34 -6.77 -0.34
N GLY A 207 -9.27 -7.40 0.09
CA GLY A 207 -9.24 -8.52 1.05
C GLY A 207 -9.44 -8.08 2.50
N PRO A 208 -9.37 -9.03 3.46
CA PRO A 208 -9.49 -8.74 4.89
C PRO A 208 -8.31 -7.95 5.45
N GLN A 209 -8.53 -7.25 6.55
CA GLN A 209 -7.46 -6.75 7.42
C GLN A 209 -6.66 -7.92 8.02
N GLY A 210 -5.44 -7.67 8.46
CA GLY A 210 -4.55 -8.72 8.97
C GLY A 210 -3.96 -9.60 7.88
N THR A 211 -3.98 -9.12 6.62
CA THR A 211 -3.34 -9.73 5.46
C THR A 211 -2.47 -8.72 4.74
N GLY A 212 -1.30 -9.17 4.34
CA GLY A 212 -0.33 -8.45 3.55
C GLY A 212 0.79 -9.38 3.14
N GLY A 213 1.84 -8.83 2.58
CA GLY A 213 2.97 -9.63 2.15
C GLY A 213 3.94 -8.86 1.28
N PHE A 214 4.88 -9.59 0.72
CA PHE A 214 5.79 -9.07 -0.27
C PHE A 214 6.16 -10.14 -1.30
N LEU A 215 6.42 -9.71 -2.52
CA LEU A 215 7.06 -10.49 -3.56
C LEU A 215 8.54 -10.16 -3.55
N ILE A 216 9.41 -11.16 -3.74
CA ILE A 216 10.86 -10.96 -3.61
C ILE A 216 11.65 -11.82 -4.59
N ARG A 217 12.68 -11.23 -5.22
CA ARG A 217 13.64 -11.97 -6.04
C ARG A 217 14.54 -12.87 -5.17
N ASN A 218 14.94 -14.02 -5.71
CA ASN A 218 15.75 -14.99 -4.96
C ASN A 218 17.09 -14.40 -4.50
N GLU A 219 17.69 -13.55 -5.32
CA GLU A 219 18.98 -12.90 -5.07
C GLU A 219 18.90 -11.95 -3.88
N LEU A 220 17.82 -11.21 -3.76
CA LEU A 220 17.56 -10.35 -2.61
C LEU A 220 17.18 -11.17 -1.37
N ALA A 221 16.34 -12.20 -1.52
CA ALA A 221 15.91 -13.06 -0.41
C ALA A 221 17.09 -13.72 0.29
N ALA A 222 18.13 -14.10 -0.47
CA ALA A 222 19.35 -14.70 0.08
C ALA A 222 20.16 -13.74 0.98
N GLN A 223 20.01 -12.42 0.81
CA GLN A 223 20.73 -11.38 1.55
C GLN A 223 20.00 -10.94 2.84
N ILE A 224 18.70 -11.25 2.95
CA ILE A 224 17.86 -10.79 4.07
C ILE A 224 17.91 -11.80 5.21
N GLU A 225 18.29 -11.34 6.40
CA GLU A 225 18.14 -12.11 7.63
C GLU A 225 16.68 -12.10 8.10
N PRO A 226 16.09 -13.27 8.43
CA PRO A 226 14.73 -13.31 8.96
C PRO A 226 14.59 -12.51 10.25
N LEU A 227 13.59 -11.64 10.31
CA LEU A 227 13.31 -10.83 11.50
C LEU A 227 12.72 -11.66 12.65
N ILE A 228 11.96 -12.69 12.31
CA ILE A 228 11.28 -13.58 13.26
C ILE A 228 11.75 -14.99 13.00
N SER A 229 12.11 -15.70 14.05
CA SER A 229 12.53 -17.11 14.02
C SER A 229 11.48 -17.97 14.68
N GLY A 230 11.12 -19.10 14.08
CA GLY A 230 10.13 -20.01 14.63
C GLY A 230 9.93 -21.27 13.81
N GLY A 231 9.02 -22.10 14.23
CA GLY A 231 8.64 -23.31 13.48
C GLY A 231 7.89 -22.97 12.20
N THR A 232 8.22 -23.64 11.11
CA THR A 232 7.60 -23.42 9.78
C THR A 232 6.76 -24.61 9.32
N GLY A 233 6.68 -25.68 10.15
CA GLY A 233 6.05 -26.93 9.75
C GLY A 233 6.93 -27.82 8.84
N SER A 234 7.96 -27.28 8.23
CA SER A 234 8.97 -28.00 7.43
C SER A 234 10.29 -28.13 8.22
N ALA A 235 11.24 -28.91 7.70
CA ALA A 235 12.61 -29.04 8.24
C ALA A 235 12.70 -29.23 9.77
N SER A 236 11.73 -29.88 10.41
CA SER A 236 11.62 -30.03 11.88
C SER A 236 12.74 -30.86 12.53
N HIS A 237 13.62 -31.44 11.72
CA HIS A 237 14.83 -32.14 12.17
C HIS A 237 15.99 -31.18 12.49
N SER A 238 15.84 -29.89 12.18
CA SER A 238 16.87 -28.85 12.36
C SER A 238 16.37 -27.72 13.23
N GLU A 239 17.21 -27.19 14.10
CA GLU A 239 16.97 -25.96 14.86
C GLU A 239 17.35 -24.68 14.07
N LYS A 240 17.94 -24.84 12.88
CA LYS A 240 18.28 -23.74 12.00
C LYS A 240 17.06 -23.30 11.20
N ILE A 241 16.92 -22.00 10.97
CA ILE A 241 15.89 -21.46 10.09
C ILE A 241 16.09 -22.06 8.69
N PRO A 242 15.00 -22.51 8.03
CA PRO A 242 15.07 -22.97 6.64
C PRO A 242 15.66 -21.90 5.72
N ALA A 243 16.55 -22.31 4.81
CA ALA A 243 17.13 -21.39 3.82
C ALA A 243 16.22 -21.16 2.61
N PHE A 244 15.20 -22.00 2.43
CA PHE A 244 14.30 -21.95 1.27
C PHE A 244 13.05 -21.11 1.55
N LEU A 245 12.50 -20.54 0.49
CA LEU A 245 11.24 -19.77 0.50
C LEU A 245 10.03 -20.73 0.35
N PRO A 246 8.87 -20.36 0.89
CA PRO A 246 8.57 -19.16 1.69
C PRO A 246 8.96 -19.28 3.18
N ASP A 247 9.29 -20.48 3.64
CA ASP A 247 9.52 -20.87 5.05
C ASP A 247 10.51 -19.98 5.78
N ARG A 248 11.53 -19.46 5.04
CA ARG A 248 12.51 -18.54 5.60
C ARG A 248 11.87 -17.32 6.27
N PHE A 249 10.73 -16.85 5.75
CA PHE A 249 10.08 -15.61 6.19
C PHE A 249 8.65 -15.81 6.74
N GLU A 250 8.16 -17.05 6.76
CA GLU A 250 6.82 -17.40 7.25
C GLU A 250 6.87 -18.34 8.48
N PRO A 251 7.47 -17.92 9.60
CA PRO A 251 7.44 -18.73 10.82
C PRO A 251 6.07 -18.65 11.49
N GLY A 252 5.66 -19.76 12.09
CA GLY A 252 4.39 -19.87 12.81
C GLY A 252 3.21 -20.26 11.93
N THR A 253 2.04 -20.32 12.54
CA THR A 253 0.79 -20.58 11.80
C THR A 253 0.33 -19.30 11.10
N PRO A 254 0.16 -19.31 9.76
CA PRO A 254 -0.28 -18.12 9.04
C PRO A 254 -1.75 -17.78 9.32
N ASN A 255 -2.16 -16.54 8.97
CA ASN A 255 -3.56 -16.13 9.01
C ASN A 255 -4.35 -16.78 7.84
N ILE A 256 -4.59 -18.09 7.93
CA ILE A 256 -5.27 -18.85 6.89
C ILE A 256 -6.64 -18.23 6.52
N PRO A 257 -7.56 -17.94 7.46
CA PRO A 257 -8.86 -17.36 7.11
C PRO A 257 -8.71 -16.01 6.37
N GLY A 258 -7.73 -15.19 6.76
CA GLY A 258 -7.44 -13.94 6.06
C GLY A 258 -6.91 -14.17 4.64
N ILE A 259 -6.01 -15.14 4.44
CA ILE A 259 -5.47 -15.49 3.11
C ILE A 259 -6.58 -16.02 2.18
N LEU A 260 -7.49 -16.86 2.69
CA LEU A 260 -8.63 -17.36 1.90
C LEU A 260 -9.62 -16.23 1.55
N GLY A 261 -9.83 -15.28 2.47
CA GLY A 261 -10.58 -14.06 2.16
C GLY A 261 -9.88 -13.19 1.11
N LEU A 262 -8.55 -13.11 1.13
CA LEU A 262 -7.76 -12.42 0.11
C LEU A 262 -7.85 -13.16 -1.24
N HIS A 263 -7.80 -14.50 -1.24
CA HIS A 263 -8.02 -15.31 -2.43
C HIS A 263 -9.35 -14.97 -3.11
N ALA A 264 -10.44 -14.97 -2.33
CA ALA A 264 -11.76 -14.60 -2.85
C ALA A 264 -11.80 -13.17 -3.42
N ALA A 265 -11.13 -12.22 -2.76
CA ALA A 265 -11.01 -10.84 -3.25
C ALA A 265 -10.24 -10.76 -4.57
N LEU A 266 -9.15 -11.51 -4.72
CA LEU A 266 -8.37 -11.58 -5.95
C LEU A 266 -9.16 -12.23 -7.09
N CYS A 267 -9.96 -13.27 -6.80
CA CYS A 267 -10.88 -13.86 -7.78
C CYS A 267 -11.93 -12.85 -8.26
N ASP A 268 -12.43 -11.99 -7.38
CA ASP A 268 -13.36 -10.93 -7.78
C ASP A 268 -12.66 -9.81 -8.56
N LEU A 269 -11.43 -9.48 -8.20
CA LEU A 269 -10.61 -8.50 -8.92
C LEU A 269 -10.27 -8.98 -10.35
N GLU A 270 -10.03 -10.28 -10.55
CA GLU A 270 -9.81 -10.86 -11.89
C GLU A 270 -11.07 -10.82 -12.77
N LYS A 271 -12.26 -10.93 -12.20
CA LYS A 271 -13.54 -10.80 -12.92
C LYS A 271 -13.84 -9.35 -13.32
N GLN A 272 -13.45 -8.41 -12.46
CA GLN A 272 -13.56 -6.97 -12.68
C GLN A 272 -12.21 -6.52 -13.24
N SER A 273 -12.15 -6.03 -14.45
CA SER A 273 -10.90 -5.52 -15.01
C SER A 273 -10.29 -4.45 -14.09
N MET A 274 -9.02 -4.61 -13.72
CA MET A 274 -8.29 -3.58 -12.92
C MET A 274 -8.30 -2.22 -13.62
N GLU A 275 -8.31 -2.21 -14.96
CA GLU A 275 -8.42 -0.98 -15.75
C GLU A 275 -9.80 -0.33 -15.59
N GLU A 276 -10.88 -1.09 -15.55
CA GLU A 276 -12.22 -0.57 -15.27
C GLU A 276 -12.32 0.03 -13.87
N ILE A 277 -11.75 -0.64 -12.86
CA ILE A 277 -11.69 -0.12 -11.50
C ILE A 277 -10.93 1.21 -11.49
N ARG A 278 -9.75 1.25 -12.10
CA ARG A 278 -8.93 2.46 -12.18
C ARG A 278 -9.65 3.61 -12.88
N GLN A 279 -10.26 3.35 -14.03
CA GLN A 279 -11.00 4.37 -14.79
C GLN A 279 -12.17 4.93 -13.97
N HIS A 280 -12.92 4.07 -13.28
CA HIS A 280 -14.01 4.48 -12.41
C HIS A 280 -13.50 5.37 -11.26
N GLU A 281 -12.46 4.94 -10.55
CA GLU A 281 -11.86 5.69 -9.46
C GLU A 281 -11.30 7.05 -9.92
N LEU A 282 -10.66 7.10 -11.08
CA LEU A 282 -10.15 8.35 -11.65
C LEU A 282 -11.27 9.28 -12.10
N MET A 283 -12.33 8.74 -12.68
CA MET A 283 -13.53 9.50 -13.06
C MET A 283 -14.19 10.16 -11.83
N LEU A 284 -14.33 9.42 -10.72
CA LEU A 284 -14.81 9.97 -9.45
C LEU A 284 -13.86 11.03 -8.89
N THR A 285 -12.55 10.79 -9.00
CA THR A 285 -11.52 11.72 -8.52
C THR A 285 -11.57 13.04 -9.28
N GLN A 286 -11.64 13.01 -10.61
CA GLN A 286 -11.77 14.23 -11.42
C GLN A 286 -13.08 14.97 -11.12
N TYR A 287 -14.19 14.23 -11.06
CA TYR A 287 -15.49 14.79 -10.73
C TYR A 287 -15.49 15.54 -9.40
N PHE A 288 -14.87 14.96 -8.37
CA PHE A 288 -14.80 15.59 -7.06
C PHE A 288 -13.85 16.81 -7.04
N ILE A 289 -12.72 16.74 -7.73
CA ILE A 289 -11.79 17.87 -7.89
C ILE A 289 -12.50 19.04 -8.58
N ASP A 290 -13.17 18.77 -9.71
CA ASP A 290 -13.89 19.80 -10.46
C ASP A 290 -15.03 20.40 -9.61
N GLY A 291 -15.72 19.57 -8.83
CA GLY A 291 -16.74 20.01 -7.89
C GLY A 291 -16.19 21.00 -6.85
N ILE A 292 -15.05 20.68 -6.22
CA ILE A 292 -14.40 21.57 -5.25
C ILE A 292 -13.97 22.90 -5.92
N LEU A 293 -13.36 22.83 -7.10
CA LEU A 293 -12.92 24.03 -7.84
C LEU A 293 -14.10 24.89 -8.30
N ASN A 294 -15.26 24.29 -8.57
CA ASN A 294 -16.49 25.05 -8.89
C ASN A 294 -17.10 25.71 -7.64
N LEU A 295 -17.00 25.05 -6.47
CA LEU A 295 -17.45 25.65 -5.20
C LEU A 295 -16.57 26.82 -4.75
N ASP A 296 -15.28 26.71 -4.92
CA ASP A 296 -14.30 27.72 -4.48
C ASP A 296 -13.18 27.91 -5.52
N PRO A 297 -13.46 28.59 -6.65
CA PRO A 297 -12.51 28.74 -7.76
C PRO A 297 -11.22 29.46 -7.37
N GLU A 298 -11.27 30.31 -6.36
CA GLU A 298 -10.13 31.11 -5.89
C GLU A 298 -9.42 30.46 -4.70
N GLU A 299 -9.85 29.26 -4.28
CA GLU A 299 -9.33 28.53 -3.12
C GLU A 299 -9.23 29.40 -1.85
N LYS A 300 -10.26 30.20 -1.59
CA LYS A 300 -10.35 31.06 -0.40
C LYS A 300 -10.73 30.29 0.86
N PHE A 301 -11.50 29.23 0.71
CA PHE A 301 -12.06 28.42 1.80
C PHE A 301 -11.53 26.99 1.80
N LEU A 302 -11.38 26.39 0.60
CA LEU A 302 -10.91 25.02 0.39
C LEU A 302 -9.68 25.04 -0.52
N ARG A 303 -8.57 24.51 -0.06
CA ARG A 303 -7.37 24.35 -0.88
C ARG A 303 -7.12 22.87 -1.17
N ILE A 304 -7.11 22.48 -2.44
CA ILE A 304 -6.74 21.12 -2.88
C ILE A 304 -5.23 20.97 -2.70
N ILE A 305 -4.82 19.83 -2.10
CA ILE A 305 -3.42 19.50 -1.85
C ILE A 305 -2.94 18.45 -2.86
N GLY A 306 -1.86 18.77 -3.55
CA GLY A 306 -1.32 17.97 -4.64
C GLY A 306 -1.86 18.40 -6.01
N LYS A 307 -1.89 17.47 -6.96
CA LYS A 307 -2.34 17.72 -8.33
C LYS A 307 -3.85 18.03 -8.38
N LYS A 308 -4.24 18.93 -9.28
CA LYS A 308 -5.65 19.29 -9.55
C LYS A 308 -6.22 18.59 -10.78
N ASN A 309 -5.54 17.56 -11.27
CA ASN A 309 -5.94 16.70 -12.36
C ASN A 309 -5.69 15.23 -12.01
N ILE A 310 -6.06 14.31 -12.90
CA ILE A 310 -5.89 12.87 -12.69
C ILE A 310 -4.59 12.28 -13.26
N GLU A 311 -3.73 13.10 -13.84
CA GLU A 311 -2.47 12.63 -14.42
C GLU A 311 -1.52 12.14 -13.33
N ASN A 312 -1.04 10.90 -13.46
CA ASN A 312 -0.20 10.23 -12.47
C ASN A 312 -0.77 10.38 -11.04
N ARG A 313 -2.02 9.94 -10.86
CA ARG A 313 -2.75 10.05 -9.61
C ARG A 313 -3.51 8.76 -9.28
N CYS A 314 -3.70 8.47 -8.00
CA CYS A 314 -4.68 7.52 -7.48
C CYS A 314 -5.88 8.26 -6.86
N ALA A 315 -6.92 7.53 -6.49
CA ALA A 315 -8.21 8.08 -6.03
C ALA A 315 -8.18 8.62 -4.58
N VAL A 316 -7.23 9.51 -4.32
CA VAL A 316 -7.05 10.20 -3.03
C VAL A 316 -7.09 11.70 -3.28
N VAL A 317 -8.01 12.43 -2.67
CA VAL A 317 -8.11 13.89 -2.71
C VAL A 317 -8.04 14.44 -1.30
N SER A 318 -7.02 15.23 -1.02
CA SER A 318 -6.87 15.95 0.25
C SER A 318 -7.15 17.43 0.07
N VAL A 319 -7.84 18.00 1.03
CA VAL A 319 -8.11 19.44 1.10
C VAL A 319 -7.69 20.01 2.44
N GLN A 320 -7.39 21.29 2.47
CA GLN A 320 -7.36 22.09 3.69
C GLN A 320 -8.57 23.02 3.72
N THR A 321 -9.28 23.04 4.83
CA THR A 321 -10.24 24.08 5.18
C THR A 321 -9.46 25.27 5.74
N LEU A 322 -9.65 26.48 5.18
CA LEU A 322 -8.83 27.63 5.54
C LEU A 322 -9.42 28.45 6.69
N HIS A 323 -10.74 28.37 6.90
CA HIS A 323 -11.47 29.13 7.91
C HIS A 323 -12.09 28.26 9.01
N MET A 324 -12.06 26.94 8.86
CA MET A 324 -12.57 25.98 9.85
C MET A 324 -11.45 24.98 10.22
N ASP A 325 -11.46 24.53 11.46
CA ASP A 325 -10.58 23.40 11.86
C ASP A 325 -10.97 22.12 11.11
N MET A 326 -9.98 21.41 10.58
CA MET A 326 -10.24 20.21 9.76
C MET A 326 -10.82 19.05 10.54
N ALA A 327 -10.54 18.92 11.85
CA ALA A 327 -11.15 17.90 12.69
C ALA A 327 -12.61 18.24 12.96
N GLN A 328 -12.94 19.53 13.11
CA GLN A 328 -14.32 19.98 13.20
C GLN A 328 -15.07 19.72 11.89
N ALA A 329 -14.47 20.06 10.73
CA ALA A 329 -15.07 19.76 9.42
C ALA A 329 -15.35 18.26 9.24
N ALA A 330 -14.39 17.39 9.60
CA ALA A 330 -14.59 15.94 9.54
C ALA A 330 -15.72 15.45 10.48
N PHE A 331 -15.79 16.02 11.67
CA PHE A 331 -16.87 15.71 12.65
C PHE A 331 -18.24 16.13 12.13
N GLU A 332 -18.36 17.32 11.55
CA GLU A 332 -19.62 17.81 10.95
C GLU A 332 -20.06 16.95 9.75
N LEU A 333 -19.11 16.56 8.89
CA LEU A 333 -19.36 15.66 7.76
C LEU A 333 -19.94 14.31 8.23
N ASP A 334 -19.39 13.72 9.29
CA ASP A 334 -19.89 12.44 9.82
C ASP A 334 -21.21 12.63 10.59
N SER A 335 -21.26 13.55 11.56
CA SER A 335 -22.40 13.70 12.47
C SER A 335 -23.65 14.23 11.81
N THR A 336 -23.52 15.17 10.86
CA THR A 336 -24.64 15.84 10.21
C THR A 336 -25.03 15.19 8.88
N TYR A 337 -24.02 14.74 8.10
CA TYR A 337 -24.25 14.22 6.75
C TYR A 337 -23.98 12.72 6.59
N GLY A 338 -23.41 12.05 7.62
CA GLY A 338 -23.07 10.63 7.58
C GLY A 338 -21.89 10.30 6.67
N ILE A 339 -21.03 11.29 6.38
CA ILE A 339 -19.90 11.16 5.45
C ILE A 339 -18.63 10.85 6.22
N MET A 340 -18.09 9.66 6.03
CA MET A 340 -16.88 9.18 6.69
C MET A 340 -15.64 9.54 5.89
N THR A 341 -14.78 10.38 6.46
CA THR A 341 -13.52 10.86 5.88
C THR A 341 -12.37 10.65 6.87
N ARG A 342 -11.17 11.07 6.51
CA ARG A 342 -10.02 11.01 7.41
C ARG A 342 -9.32 12.35 7.53
N VAL A 343 -8.90 12.72 8.75
CA VAL A 343 -8.22 13.99 9.03
C VAL A 343 -6.85 13.76 9.68
N GLY A 344 -5.93 14.67 9.46
CA GLY A 344 -4.62 14.74 10.11
C GLY A 344 -3.43 14.49 9.19
N LEU A 345 -2.33 13.93 9.74
CA LEU A 345 -1.06 13.74 9.04
C LEU A 345 -0.95 12.40 8.28
N HIS A 346 -1.99 11.57 8.28
CA HIS A 346 -2.09 10.30 7.54
C HIS A 346 -0.85 9.40 7.65
N CYS A 347 -0.14 9.45 8.79
CA CYS A 347 1.12 8.73 9.03
C CYS A 347 2.26 9.07 8.04
N ALA A 348 2.26 10.27 7.45
CA ALA A 348 3.27 10.73 6.50
C ALA A 348 3.70 12.19 6.80
N PRO A 349 4.29 12.47 7.98
CA PRO A 349 4.58 13.84 8.40
C PRO A 349 5.52 14.58 7.45
N ASN A 350 6.45 13.88 6.81
CA ASN A 350 7.38 14.49 5.87
C ASN A 350 6.70 14.86 4.54
N ALA A 351 5.75 14.05 4.07
CA ALA A 351 4.90 14.41 2.93
C ALA A 351 4.16 15.74 3.18
N HIS A 352 3.62 15.91 4.38
CA HIS A 352 2.98 17.18 4.76
C HIS A 352 3.94 18.38 4.82
N LYS A 353 5.23 18.16 5.18
CA LYS A 353 6.26 19.23 5.07
C LYS A 353 6.50 19.61 3.62
N THR A 354 6.64 18.62 2.74
CA THR A 354 6.82 18.81 1.28
C THR A 354 5.62 19.55 0.66
N LEU A 355 4.41 19.16 1.04
CA LEU A 355 3.15 19.72 0.53
C LEU A 355 2.74 21.06 1.22
N GLY A 356 3.52 21.54 2.20
CA GLY A 356 3.23 22.78 2.92
C GLY A 356 2.01 22.73 3.86
N THR A 357 1.64 21.54 4.32
CA THR A 357 0.46 21.31 5.18
C THR A 357 0.81 20.89 6.62
N TYR A 358 2.10 20.77 6.94
CA TYR A 358 2.57 20.49 8.30
C TYR A 358 2.49 21.76 9.18
N PRO A 359 2.11 21.70 10.47
CA PRO A 359 1.69 20.50 11.23
C PRO A 359 0.19 20.21 11.16
N LYS A 360 -0.62 21.01 10.49
CA LYS A 360 -2.09 20.93 10.48
C LYS A 360 -2.62 19.64 9.85
N GLY A 361 -1.96 19.14 8.79
CA GLY A 361 -2.45 17.99 8.02
C GLY A 361 -3.50 18.39 6.98
N THR A 362 -4.35 17.43 6.63
CA THR A 362 -5.42 17.60 5.63
C THR A 362 -6.68 16.83 6.03
N LEU A 363 -7.82 17.24 5.49
CA LEU A 363 -9.04 16.46 5.39
C LEU A 363 -8.96 15.67 4.08
N ARG A 364 -8.98 14.33 4.16
CA ARG A 364 -8.76 13.42 3.04
C ARG A 364 -10.04 12.69 2.67
N PHE A 365 -10.37 12.73 1.39
CA PHE A 365 -11.37 11.91 0.72
C PHE A 365 -10.64 10.86 -0.11
N SER A 366 -11.18 9.66 -0.18
CA SER A 366 -10.64 8.61 -1.05
C SER A 366 -11.76 7.69 -1.52
N PHE A 367 -11.71 7.39 -2.80
CA PHE A 367 -12.78 6.70 -3.51
C PHE A 367 -12.34 5.29 -3.88
N GLY A 368 -13.30 4.40 -4.01
CA GLY A 368 -13.12 3.04 -4.49
C GLY A 368 -14.20 2.67 -5.48
N PHE A 369 -14.10 1.45 -6.00
CA PHE A 369 -15.00 0.95 -7.05
C PHE A 369 -16.49 1.02 -6.68
N GLU A 370 -16.83 0.88 -5.41
CA GLU A 370 -18.23 0.89 -4.94
C GLU A 370 -18.82 2.29 -4.74
N ASN A 371 -18.00 3.35 -4.81
CA ASN A 371 -18.47 4.72 -4.68
C ASN A 371 -19.18 5.21 -5.94
N THR A 372 -20.10 6.15 -5.77
CA THR A 372 -20.95 6.69 -6.83
C THR A 372 -20.83 8.21 -6.93
N LYS A 373 -21.17 8.78 -8.11
CA LYS A 373 -21.27 10.25 -8.27
C LYS A 373 -22.27 10.88 -7.32
N GLN A 374 -23.40 10.21 -7.04
CA GLN A 374 -24.42 10.71 -6.11
C GLN A 374 -23.87 10.87 -4.68
N GLU A 375 -23.00 9.95 -4.23
CA GLU A 375 -22.33 10.11 -2.94
C GLU A 375 -21.39 11.32 -2.93
N LEU A 376 -20.71 11.57 -4.06
CA LEU A 376 -19.85 12.74 -4.20
C LEU A 376 -20.64 14.04 -4.28
N ASP A 377 -21.81 14.06 -4.92
CA ASP A 377 -22.69 15.23 -4.92
C ASP A 377 -23.11 15.60 -3.50
N ILE A 378 -23.52 14.61 -2.68
CA ILE A 378 -23.85 14.83 -1.28
C ILE A 378 -22.63 15.35 -0.49
N ALA A 379 -21.42 14.85 -0.80
CA ALA A 379 -20.20 15.32 -0.14
C ALA A 379 -19.82 16.76 -0.55
N LEU A 380 -20.04 17.13 -1.80
CA LEU A 380 -19.82 18.49 -2.29
C LEU A 380 -20.84 19.47 -1.70
N ASP A 381 -22.12 19.09 -1.62
CA ASP A 381 -23.17 19.88 -0.98
C ASP A 381 -22.87 20.09 0.52
N ALA A 382 -22.42 19.04 1.21
CA ALA A 382 -22.01 19.13 2.60
C ALA A 382 -20.80 20.06 2.79
N LEU A 383 -19.78 19.96 1.91
CA LEU A 383 -18.64 20.88 1.92
C LEU A 383 -19.09 22.33 1.68
N SER A 384 -20.00 22.57 0.72
CA SER A 384 -20.56 23.90 0.45
C SER A 384 -21.25 24.49 1.67
N ALA A 385 -21.95 23.66 2.45
CA ALA A 385 -22.63 24.10 3.66
C ALA A 385 -21.68 24.42 4.83
N LEU A 386 -20.41 24.00 4.76
CA LEU A 386 -19.36 24.27 5.75
C LEU A 386 -18.53 25.51 5.39
N LEU A 387 -18.67 26.10 4.19
CA LEU A 387 -17.96 27.30 3.74
C LEU A 387 -18.61 28.58 4.25
#